data_0b6cc6e9b02ff07e3ff497500d4012c0
#
_entry.id   0b6cc6e9b02ff07e3ff497500d4012c0
#
_cell.length_a   1.000
_cell.length_b   1.000
_cell.length_c   1.000
_cell.angle_alpha   90.00
_cell.angle_beta   90.00
_cell.angle_gamma   90.00
#
_symmetry.space_group_name_H-M   'P 1'
#
loop_
_entity.id
_entity.type
_entity.pdbx_description
1 polymer ?
#
loop_
_entity_poly.entity_id
_entity_poly.type
_entity_poly.pdbx_seq_one_letter_code
_entity_poly.pdbx_strand_id
1 'polypeptide(L)'
;MISYNQWLNNWRYFCRLCERFETCIHFVDDSVDNTGKLINGDTYSIEFCDILMSTSAEFENVTIQICKEIDPNFNDKSNIKALTKTITNKFPKIGETIISSPVQSFSPLRDWAESDEGTIKGIDWWGDHTDIKHQRYPNIKKASFQNCYNALSSLFVMELYASTFVTDGEPVLQISSSPCSYFSSEYLFDLIWPIPKKLPDFEEKDKNKEEL
;
A
#
# COMPACT_ATOMS: atom_id res chain seq x y z
N MET A 1 6.78 15.73 -10.43
CA MET A 1 6.01 14.85 -11.34
C MET A 1 6.62 13.46 -11.30
N ILE A 2 5.81 12.45 -11.03
CA ILE A 2 6.22 11.05 -11.10
C ILE A 2 6.25 10.65 -12.57
N SER A 3 7.42 10.25 -13.10
CA SER A 3 7.48 9.75 -14.47
C SER A 3 6.89 8.34 -14.55
N TYR A 4 6.37 7.97 -15.73
CA TYR A 4 5.87 6.62 -15.98
C TYR A 4 6.92 5.55 -15.67
N ASN A 5 8.16 5.76 -16.09
CA ASN A 5 9.25 4.80 -15.82
C ASN A 5 9.57 4.66 -14.33
N GLN A 6 9.49 5.73 -13.56
CA GLN A 6 9.70 5.69 -12.11
C GLN A 6 8.58 4.90 -11.44
N TRP A 7 7.33 5.23 -11.75
CA TRP A 7 6.19 4.49 -11.23
C TRP A 7 6.21 3.01 -11.66
N LEU A 8 6.53 2.72 -12.92
CA LEU A 8 6.63 1.34 -13.41
C LEU A 8 7.72 0.52 -12.68
N ASN A 9 8.82 1.15 -12.29
CA ASN A 9 9.87 0.49 -11.50
C ASN A 9 9.39 0.19 -10.08
N ASN A 10 8.69 1.11 -9.42
CA ASN A 10 8.08 0.88 -8.11
C ASN A 10 7.06 -0.26 -8.20
N TRP A 11 6.17 -0.21 -9.19
CA TRP A 11 5.18 -1.25 -9.46
C TRP A 11 5.80 -2.64 -9.66
N ARG A 12 6.86 -2.75 -10.47
CA ARG A 12 7.58 -4.01 -10.67
C ARG A 12 8.22 -4.52 -9.38
N TYR A 13 8.71 -3.62 -8.54
CA TYR A 13 9.27 -4.00 -7.26
C TYR A 13 8.17 -4.48 -6.30
N PHE A 14 7.05 -3.78 -6.24
CA PHE A 14 5.85 -4.25 -5.54
C PHE A 14 5.43 -5.66 -6.00
N CYS A 15 5.34 -5.91 -7.29
CA CYS A 15 5.02 -7.24 -7.83
C CYS A 15 5.96 -8.33 -7.31
N ARG A 16 7.27 -8.06 -7.27
CA ARG A 16 8.25 -9.02 -6.72
C ARG A 16 8.06 -9.29 -5.23
N LEU A 17 7.67 -8.29 -4.47
CA LEU A 17 7.35 -8.50 -3.05
C LEU A 17 6.11 -9.38 -2.88
N CYS A 18 5.12 -9.20 -3.74
CA CYS A 18 3.93 -10.04 -3.77
C CYS A 18 4.25 -11.50 -4.16
N GLU A 19 5.10 -11.73 -5.18
CA GLU A 19 5.55 -13.07 -5.56
C GLU A 19 6.27 -13.80 -4.41
N ARG A 20 7.10 -13.08 -3.66
CA ARG A 20 7.76 -13.64 -2.47
C ARG A 20 6.75 -13.98 -1.39
N PHE A 21 5.80 -13.10 -1.14
CA PHE A 21 4.72 -13.34 -0.18
C PHE A 21 3.87 -14.53 -0.58
N GLU A 22 3.49 -14.65 -1.85
CA GLU A 22 2.76 -15.80 -2.40
C GLU A 22 3.50 -17.10 -2.15
N THR A 23 4.82 -17.11 -2.38
CA THR A 23 5.62 -18.30 -2.08
C THR A 23 5.50 -18.71 -0.61
N CYS A 24 5.42 -17.75 0.31
CA CYS A 24 5.24 -18.04 1.73
C CYS A 24 3.86 -18.61 2.06
N ILE A 25 2.80 -18.13 1.41
CA ILE A 25 1.44 -18.60 1.69
C ILE A 25 1.16 -20.03 1.20
N HIS A 26 2.01 -20.59 0.35
CA HIS A 26 1.97 -22.04 0.09
C HIS A 26 2.24 -22.89 1.34
N PHE A 27 2.80 -22.30 2.38
CA PHE A 27 3.13 -22.97 3.64
C PHE A 27 2.31 -22.49 4.84
N VAL A 28 1.45 -21.49 4.64
CA VAL A 28 0.61 -20.89 5.68
C VAL A 28 -0.80 -20.74 5.12
N ASP A 29 -1.79 -21.33 5.77
CA ASP A 29 -3.19 -21.16 5.40
C ASP A 29 -3.58 -19.67 5.57
N ASP A 30 -4.01 -19.04 4.48
CA ASP A 30 -4.38 -17.63 4.40
C ASP A 30 -5.88 -17.38 4.66
N SER A 31 -6.62 -18.40 5.12
CA SER A 31 -8.03 -18.27 5.49
C SER A 31 -8.24 -17.18 6.54
N VAL A 32 -9.38 -16.52 6.48
CA VAL A 32 -9.79 -15.51 7.46
C VAL A 32 -10.91 -16.02 8.34
N ASP A 33 -10.94 -15.55 9.57
CA ASP A 33 -12.05 -15.79 10.48
C ASP A 33 -13.27 -14.89 10.17
N ASN A 34 -14.33 -15.03 10.93
CA ASN A 34 -15.57 -14.25 10.77
C ASN A 34 -15.42 -12.75 11.08
N THR A 35 -14.26 -12.32 11.56
CA THR A 35 -13.92 -10.90 11.78
C THR A 35 -13.04 -10.34 10.66
N GLY A 36 -12.62 -11.17 9.69
CA GLY A 36 -11.70 -10.79 8.62
C GLY A 36 -10.22 -10.81 9.03
N LYS A 37 -9.89 -11.39 10.20
CA LYS A 37 -8.51 -11.61 10.62
C LYS A 37 -8.00 -12.93 10.06
N LEU A 38 -6.75 -12.93 9.56
CA LEU A 38 -6.07 -14.16 9.13
C LEU A 38 -5.93 -15.14 10.29
N ILE A 39 -6.39 -16.39 10.11
CA ILE A 39 -6.39 -17.42 11.15
C ILE A 39 -4.96 -17.70 11.63
N ASN A 40 -4.01 -17.76 10.69
CA ASN A 40 -2.59 -17.95 10.98
C ASN A 40 -1.79 -16.65 10.97
N GLY A 41 -2.44 -15.50 11.18
CA GLY A 41 -1.85 -14.18 11.09
C GLY A 41 -0.63 -13.96 11.97
N ASP A 42 -0.52 -14.65 13.09
CA ASP A 42 0.59 -14.57 14.05
C ASP A 42 1.81 -15.44 13.65
N THR A 43 1.72 -16.23 12.56
CA THR A 43 2.86 -16.98 12.02
C THR A 43 3.94 -15.99 11.57
N TYR A 44 5.18 -16.23 12.00
CA TYR A 44 6.33 -15.38 11.69
C TYR A 44 7.48 -16.18 11.10
N SER A 45 8.30 -15.54 10.30
CA SER A 45 9.49 -16.15 9.69
C SER A 45 10.56 -15.10 9.36
N ILE A 46 11.76 -15.56 9.01
CA ILE A 46 12.81 -14.68 8.48
C ILE A 46 12.36 -14.09 7.13
N GLU A 47 11.68 -14.88 6.30
CA GLU A 47 11.19 -14.42 5.00
C GLU A 47 10.11 -13.33 5.17
N PHE A 48 9.19 -13.50 6.11
CA PHE A 48 8.24 -12.42 6.45
C PHE A 48 8.94 -11.18 6.98
N CYS A 49 10.04 -11.34 7.73
CA CYS A 49 10.84 -10.20 8.18
C CYS A 49 11.40 -9.42 6.99
N ASP A 50 11.99 -10.11 6.03
CA ASP A 50 12.59 -9.48 4.85
C ASP A 50 11.54 -8.83 3.94
N ILE A 51 10.37 -9.48 3.78
CA ILE A 51 9.23 -8.92 3.04
C ILE A 51 8.73 -7.66 3.74
N LEU A 52 8.46 -7.71 5.05
CA LEU A 52 7.95 -6.57 5.81
C LEU A 52 8.92 -5.38 5.76
N MET A 53 10.22 -5.62 5.95
CA MET A 53 11.25 -4.58 5.87
C MET A 53 11.31 -3.93 4.49
N SER A 54 11.27 -4.74 3.43
CA SER A 54 11.33 -4.25 2.05
C SER A 54 10.05 -3.49 1.69
N THR A 55 8.88 -4.02 2.06
CA THR A 55 7.58 -3.39 1.82
C THR A 55 7.45 -2.06 2.54
N SER A 56 7.92 -1.99 3.79
CA SER A 56 7.88 -0.76 4.58
C SER A 56 8.78 0.33 3.98
N ALA A 57 9.97 -0.05 3.50
CA ALA A 57 10.87 0.90 2.83
C ALA A 57 10.25 1.43 1.52
N GLU A 58 9.58 0.57 0.75
CA GLU A 58 8.93 0.97 -0.49
C GLU A 58 7.67 1.80 -0.22
N PHE A 59 6.88 1.45 0.81
CA PHE A 59 5.74 2.27 1.24
C PHE A 59 6.19 3.71 1.60
N GLU A 60 7.29 3.85 2.35
CA GLU A 60 7.86 5.16 2.67
C GLU A 60 8.29 5.90 1.41
N ASN A 61 9.01 5.22 0.50
CA ASN A 61 9.51 5.79 -0.74
C ASN A 61 8.37 6.30 -1.64
N VAL A 62 7.36 5.49 -1.91
CA VAL A 62 6.20 5.86 -2.72
C VAL A 62 5.41 6.99 -2.05
N THR A 63 5.23 6.94 -0.72
CA THR A 63 4.54 7.99 0.03
C THR A 63 5.28 9.32 -0.05
N ILE A 64 6.62 9.33 0.05
CA ILE A 64 7.44 10.53 -0.14
C ILE A 64 7.26 11.09 -1.55
N GLN A 65 7.25 10.24 -2.57
CA GLN A 65 7.04 10.67 -3.96
C GLN A 65 5.69 11.38 -4.10
N ILE A 66 4.61 10.82 -3.57
CA ILE A 66 3.28 11.44 -3.57
C ILE A 66 3.31 12.76 -2.80
N CYS A 67 3.93 12.81 -1.62
CA CYS A 67 4.05 14.04 -0.84
C CYS A 67 4.75 15.17 -1.61
N LYS A 68 5.78 14.84 -2.40
CA LYS A 68 6.47 15.81 -3.27
C LYS A 68 5.60 16.29 -4.45
N GLU A 69 4.67 15.47 -4.93
CA GLU A 69 3.68 15.92 -5.92
C GLU A 69 2.64 16.86 -5.30
N ILE A 70 2.30 16.65 -4.04
CA ILE A 70 1.37 17.51 -3.29
C ILE A 70 2.04 18.83 -2.90
N ASP A 71 3.26 18.78 -2.39
CA ASP A 71 4.10 19.93 -1.99
C ASP A 71 5.52 19.77 -2.55
N PRO A 72 5.89 20.52 -3.59
CA PRO A 72 7.25 20.45 -4.18
C PRO A 72 8.39 20.76 -3.20
N ASN A 73 8.10 21.40 -2.06
CA ASN A 73 9.08 21.69 -1.01
C ASN A 73 9.09 20.64 0.11
N PHE A 74 8.35 19.54 -0.05
CA PHE A 74 8.29 18.51 0.96
C PHE A 74 9.68 17.91 1.24
N ASN A 75 10.04 17.85 2.53
CA ASN A 75 11.34 17.33 2.95
C ASN A 75 11.31 15.79 2.93
N ASP A 76 12.14 15.17 2.09
CA ASP A 76 12.27 13.72 1.95
C ASP A 76 12.88 12.99 3.17
N LYS A 77 13.43 13.72 4.13
CA LYS A 77 13.85 13.21 5.43
C LYS A 77 12.76 13.28 6.50
N SER A 78 11.54 13.61 6.10
CA SER A 78 10.40 13.69 7.01
C SER A 78 10.06 12.31 7.59
N ASN A 79 9.58 12.32 8.82
CA ASN A 79 9.14 11.09 9.50
C ASN A 79 7.71 10.70 9.07
N ILE A 80 7.29 9.50 9.49
CA ILE A 80 5.97 8.95 9.19
C ILE A 80 4.80 9.88 9.57
N LYS A 81 4.93 10.70 10.62
CA LYS A 81 3.90 11.66 11.02
C LYS A 81 3.68 12.74 9.98
N ALA A 82 4.77 13.29 9.45
CA ALA A 82 4.69 14.30 8.39
C ALA A 82 4.09 13.72 7.10
N LEU A 83 4.47 12.49 6.74
CA LEU A 83 3.89 11.75 5.62
C LEU A 83 2.39 11.55 5.82
N THR A 84 1.98 11.00 6.96
CA THR A 84 0.57 10.80 7.32
C THR A 84 -0.21 12.10 7.18
N LYS A 85 0.24 13.18 7.82
CA LYS A 85 -0.42 14.48 7.78
C LYS A 85 -0.60 15.01 6.36
N THR A 86 0.44 14.93 5.53
CA THR A 86 0.39 15.41 4.14
C THR A 86 -0.61 14.61 3.32
N ILE A 87 -0.55 13.27 3.41
CA ILE A 87 -1.42 12.38 2.66
C ILE A 87 -2.88 12.52 3.10
N THR A 88 -3.16 12.43 4.41
CA THR A 88 -4.54 12.45 4.90
C THR A 88 -5.19 13.83 4.77
N ASN A 89 -4.44 14.93 4.80
CA ASN A 89 -4.95 16.25 4.47
C ASN A 89 -5.33 16.39 2.99
N LYS A 90 -4.55 15.80 2.09
CA LYS A 90 -4.84 15.82 0.65
C LYS A 90 -5.94 14.82 0.28
N PHE A 91 -5.93 13.66 0.90
CA PHE A 91 -6.82 12.54 0.63
C PHE A 91 -7.53 12.09 1.92
N PRO A 92 -8.50 12.89 2.44
CA PRO A 92 -9.16 12.62 3.72
C PRO A 92 -9.94 11.30 3.75
N LYS A 93 -10.26 10.74 2.57
CA LYS A 93 -10.98 9.47 2.42
C LYS A 93 -10.09 8.29 2.03
N ILE A 94 -8.76 8.43 2.10
CA ILE A 94 -7.85 7.34 1.72
C ILE A 94 -8.12 6.07 2.53
N GLY A 95 -8.52 6.22 3.80
CA GLY A 95 -8.92 5.10 4.67
C GLY A 95 -10.21 4.38 4.25
N GLU A 96 -11.03 4.97 3.35
CA GLU A 96 -12.23 4.34 2.79
C GLU A 96 -11.91 3.50 1.55
N THR A 97 -10.66 3.55 1.04
CA THR A 97 -10.26 2.78 -0.13
C THR A 97 -10.32 1.29 0.18
N ILE A 98 -11.20 0.59 -0.52
CA ILE A 98 -11.40 -0.86 -0.38
C ILE A 98 -10.58 -1.56 -1.46
N ILE A 99 -9.84 -2.57 -1.07
CA ILE A 99 -9.21 -3.54 -1.97
C ILE A 99 -9.80 -4.93 -1.73
N SER A 100 -9.72 -5.79 -2.73
CA SER A 100 -10.12 -7.19 -2.60
C SER A 100 -8.91 -8.08 -2.77
N SER A 101 -8.77 -9.07 -1.92
CA SER A 101 -7.83 -10.17 -2.02
C SER A 101 -8.58 -11.47 -2.29
N PRO A 102 -7.89 -12.59 -2.60
CA PRO A 102 -8.54 -13.89 -2.74
C PRO A 102 -9.37 -14.31 -1.52
N VAL A 103 -9.02 -13.79 -0.34
CA VAL A 103 -9.62 -14.22 0.92
C VAL A 103 -10.62 -13.22 1.50
N GLN A 104 -10.50 -11.93 1.17
CA GLN A 104 -11.41 -10.89 1.67
C GLN A 104 -11.30 -9.56 0.92
N SER A 105 -12.34 -8.73 1.10
CA SER A 105 -12.31 -7.31 0.75
C SER A 105 -12.20 -6.46 2.02
N PHE A 106 -11.28 -5.50 2.06
CA PHE A 106 -11.03 -4.66 3.23
C PHE A 106 -10.32 -3.35 2.88
N SER A 107 -10.26 -2.45 3.85
CA SER A 107 -9.54 -1.18 3.74
C SER A 107 -8.23 -1.27 4.53
N PRO A 108 -7.07 -1.41 3.86
CA PRO A 108 -5.79 -1.60 4.55
C PRO A 108 -5.28 -0.36 5.27
N LEU A 109 -5.77 0.82 4.90
CA LEU A 109 -5.42 2.11 5.50
C LEU A 109 -6.59 2.68 6.34
N ARG A 110 -7.53 1.82 6.78
CA ARG A 110 -8.63 2.25 7.64
C ARG A 110 -8.09 2.96 8.87
N ASP A 111 -8.67 4.12 9.19
CA ASP A 111 -8.29 4.95 10.34
C ASP A 111 -6.86 5.52 10.27
N TRP A 112 -6.23 5.52 9.08
CA TRP A 112 -4.89 6.09 8.94
C TRP A 112 -4.92 7.59 9.23
N ALA A 113 -4.43 7.95 10.40
CA ALA A 113 -4.38 9.33 10.88
C ALA A 113 -3.35 9.49 12.00
N GLU A 114 -2.93 10.73 12.26
CA GLU A 114 -2.26 11.08 13.50
C GLU A 114 -3.33 11.34 14.57
N SER A 115 -3.21 10.67 15.72
CA SER A 115 -4.08 10.90 16.86
C SER A 115 -3.71 12.21 17.57
N ASP A 116 -4.61 12.71 18.44
CA ASP A 116 -4.35 13.89 19.29
C ASP A 116 -3.12 13.71 20.18
N GLU A 117 -2.79 12.48 20.54
CA GLU A 117 -1.59 12.13 21.32
C GLU A 117 -0.33 12.00 20.47
N GLY A 118 -0.43 12.22 19.16
CA GLY A 118 0.67 12.15 18.22
C GLY A 118 1.10 10.73 17.85
N THR A 119 0.28 9.71 18.10
CA THR A 119 0.49 8.35 17.59
C THR A 119 -0.14 8.19 16.21
N ILE A 120 0.45 7.35 15.36
CA ILE A 120 -0.12 7.02 14.05
C ILE A 120 -1.03 5.81 14.21
N LYS A 121 -2.26 5.91 13.72
CA LYS A 121 -3.25 4.83 13.67
C LYS A 121 -3.38 4.31 12.23
N GLY A 122 -3.99 3.13 12.07
CA GLY A 122 -4.35 2.55 10.78
C GLY A 122 -3.19 1.91 10.01
N ILE A 123 -1.98 2.02 10.52
CA ILE A 123 -0.77 1.35 9.99
C ILE A 123 0.04 0.75 11.14
N ASP A 124 -0.59 -0.08 11.98
CA ASP A 124 0.02 -0.65 13.18
C ASP A 124 1.28 -1.46 12.85
N TRP A 125 1.30 -2.14 11.69
CA TRP A 125 2.46 -2.84 11.16
C TRP A 125 3.71 -1.94 11.01
N TRP A 126 3.53 -0.62 10.90
CA TRP A 126 4.66 0.33 10.83
C TRP A 126 5.43 0.42 12.14
N GLY A 127 4.72 0.43 13.27
CA GLY A 127 5.35 0.36 14.59
C GLY A 127 6.17 -0.92 14.76
N ASP A 128 5.57 -2.04 14.39
CA ASP A 128 6.21 -3.35 14.43
C ASP A 128 7.44 -3.46 13.51
N HIS A 129 7.36 -2.93 12.28
CA HIS A 129 8.50 -2.78 11.39
C HIS A 129 9.62 -1.95 12.05
N THR A 130 9.28 -0.84 12.69
CA THR A 130 10.27 0.04 13.35
C THR A 130 11.00 -0.70 14.48
N ASP A 131 10.29 -1.47 15.30
CA ASP A 131 10.86 -2.28 16.36
C ASP A 131 11.81 -3.36 15.81
N ILE A 132 11.43 -4.04 14.73
CA ILE A 132 12.28 -5.02 14.04
C ILE A 132 13.54 -4.36 13.49
N LYS A 133 13.39 -3.18 12.85
CA LYS A 133 14.50 -2.40 12.28
C LYS A 133 15.55 -2.05 13.32
N HIS A 134 15.11 -1.69 14.52
CA HIS A 134 16.02 -1.32 15.61
C HIS A 134 16.59 -2.52 16.36
N GLN A 135 15.79 -3.55 16.62
CA GLN A 135 16.18 -4.73 17.38
C GLN A 135 15.48 -5.98 16.84
N ARG A 136 16.00 -6.52 15.72
CA ARG A 136 15.35 -7.64 15.02
C ARG A 136 15.15 -8.87 15.90
N TYR A 137 16.19 -9.32 16.61
CA TYR A 137 16.13 -10.61 17.32
C TYR A 137 15.01 -10.68 18.36
N PRO A 138 14.86 -9.74 19.32
CA PRO A 138 13.75 -9.80 20.27
C PRO A 138 12.38 -9.54 19.63
N ASN A 139 12.33 -8.87 18.49
CA ASN A 139 11.09 -8.44 17.84
C ASN A 139 10.70 -9.28 16.61
N ILE A 140 11.43 -10.36 16.30
CA ILE A 140 11.20 -11.17 15.09
C ILE A 140 9.74 -11.67 14.95
N LYS A 141 9.05 -11.92 16.06
CA LYS A 141 7.64 -12.33 16.07
C LYS A 141 6.70 -11.29 15.49
N LYS A 142 7.10 -10.03 15.47
CA LYS A 142 6.37 -8.92 14.85
C LYS A 142 6.44 -8.98 13.32
N ALA A 143 7.40 -9.72 12.75
CA ALA A 143 7.44 -10.06 11.34
C ALA A 143 6.43 -11.17 11.04
N SER A 144 5.16 -10.88 11.30
CA SER A 144 4.06 -11.82 11.17
C SER A 144 3.44 -11.81 9.77
N PHE A 145 2.74 -12.90 9.45
CA PHE A 145 1.97 -13.01 8.22
C PHE A 145 0.95 -11.86 8.07
N GLN A 146 0.23 -11.55 9.16
CA GLN A 146 -0.74 -10.44 9.17
C GLN A 146 -0.08 -9.09 8.88
N ASN A 147 1.08 -8.81 9.48
CA ASN A 147 1.79 -7.55 9.25
C ASN A 147 2.31 -7.43 7.81
N CYS A 148 2.83 -8.52 7.24
CA CYS A 148 3.22 -8.55 5.83
C CYS A 148 2.03 -8.31 4.89
N TYR A 149 0.91 -8.98 5.15
CA TYR A 149 -0.32 -8.83 4.39
C TYR A 149 -0.83 -7.37 4.43
N ASN A 150 -0.90 -6.79 5.63
CA ASN A 150 -1.34 -5.40 5.81
C ASN A 150 -0.38 -4.40 5.15
N ALA A 151 0.92 -4.60 5.27
CA ALA A 151 1.92 -3.72 4.67
C ALA A 151 1.87 -3.76 3.14
N LEU A 152 1.83 -4.96 2.53
CA LEU A 152 1.70 -5.12 1.07
C LEU A 152 0.41 -4.51 0.54
N SER A 153 -0.70 -4.74 1.24
CA SER A 153 -1.99 -4.16 0.89
C SER A 153 -1.99 -2.64 0.98
N SER A 154 -1.32 -2.08 1.98
CA SER A 154 -1.14 -0.63 2.14
C SER A 154 -0.27 -0.05 1.03
N LEU A 155 0.83 -0.72 0.69
CA LEU A 155 1.70 -0.32 -0.43
C LEU A 155 0.92 -0.33 -1.75
N PHE A 156 0.08 -1.36 -1.98
CA PHE A 156 -0.77 -1.42 -3.16
C PHE A 156 -1.66 -0.17 -3.30
N VAL A 157 -2.32 0.25 -2.21
CA VAL A 157 -3.11 1.50 -2.22
C VAL A 157 -2.23 2.69 -2.58
N MET A 158 -1.03 2.81 -2.00
CA MET A 158 -0.14 3.93 -2.31
C MET A 158 0.31 3.92 -3.77
N GLU A 159 0.56 2.76 -4.37
CA GLU A 159 0.88 2.65 -5.81
C GLU A 159 -0.26 3.12 -6.71
N LEU A 160 -1.52 2.83 -6.32
CA LEU A 160 -2.69 3.34 -7.03
C LEU A 160 -2.76 4.87 -6.96
N TYR A 161 -2.55 5.46 -5.77
CA TYR A 161 -2.51 6.92 -5.62
C TYR A 161 -1.33 7.55 -6.37
N ALA A 162 -0.15 6.91 -6.35
CA ALA A 162 1.02 7.37 -7.11
C ALA A 162 0.75 7.42 -8.62
N SER A 163 0.02 6.42 -9.13
CA SER A 163 -0.32 6.32 -10.56
C SER A 163 -1.11 7.52 -11.08
N THR A 164 -1.88 8.18 -10.22
CA THR A 164 -2.69 9.36 -10.60
C THR A 164 -1.85 10.61 -10.85
N PHE A 165 -0.60 10.62 -10.41
CA PHE A 165 0.37 11.69 -10.64
C PHE A 165 1.28 11.42 -11.85
N VAL A 166 1.12 10.28 -12.53
CA VAL A 166 1.88 9.96 -13.74
C VAL A 166 1.33 10.76 -14.92
N THR A 167 2.19 11.51 -15.59
CA THR A 167 1.77 12.47 -16.62
C THR A 167 2.29 12.17 -18.03
N ASP A 168 3.27 11.28 -18.15
CA ASP A 168 4.03 11.01 -19.38
C ASP A 168 3.89 9.59 -19.92
N GLY A 169 2.77 8.91 -19.62
CA GLY A 169 2.53 7.53 -20.03
C GLY A 169 1.08 7.21 -20.34
N GLU A 170 0.85 6.02 -20.89
CA GLU A 170 -0.50 5.47 -21.05
C GLU A 170 -1.17 5.33 -19.67
N PRO A 171 -2.48 5.57 -19.58
CA PRO A 171 -3.19 5.40 -18.31
C PRO A 171 -2.96 4.01 -17.74
N VAL A 172 -2.74 3.95 -16.44
CA VAL A 172 -2.43 2.77 -15.63
C VAL A 172 -3.38 1.57 -15.82
N LEU A 173 -4.51 1.77 -16.48
CA LEU A 173 -5.49 0.72 -16.83
C LEU A 173 -4.94 -0.40 -17.74
N GLN A 174 -3.72 -0.26 -18.29
CA GLN A 174 -3.03 -1.33 -19.03
C GLN A 174 -2.11 -2.21 -18.14
N ILE A 175 -2.20 -2.11 -16.81
CA ILE A 175 -1.48 -2.98 -15.87
C ILE A 175 -1.86 -4.46 -16.03
N SER A 176 -2.91 -4.76 -16.78
CA SER A 176 -3.37 -6.13 -17.10
C SER A 176 -2.31 -7.04 -17.75
N SER A 177 -1.14 -6.52 -18.10
CA SER A 177 -0.04 -7.29 -18.67
C SER A 177 1.20 -7.39 -17.78
N SER A 178 1.15 -6.88 -16.54
CA SER A 178 2.30 -7.02 -15.64
C SER A 178 2.30 -8.40 -14.98
N PRO A 179 3.40 -9.15 -15.04
CA PRO A 179 3.51 -10.48 -14.46
C PRO A 179 3.69 -10.39 -12.94
N CYS A 180 2.65 -10.05 -12.22
CA CYS A 180 2.57 -10.32 -10.81
C CYS A 180 1.76 -11.61 -10.67
N SER A 181 2.37 -12.70 -10.25
CA SER A 181 1.71 -14.00 -10.28
C SER A 181 0.69 -14.19 -9.17
N TYR A 182 0.88 -13.60 -8.05
CA TYR A 182 -0.09 -13.63 -6.93
C TYR A 182 -1.26 -12.68 -7.16
N PHE A 183 -0.95 -11.56 -7.71
CA PHE A 183 -1.88 -10.64 -8.28
C PHE A 183 -1.86 -10.84 -9.80
N SER A 184 -1.74 -12.09 -10.29
CA SER A 184 -1.82 -12.44 -11.70
C SER A 184 -3.14 -11.97 -12.27
N SER A 185 -3.22 -11.84 -13.56
CA SER A 185 -4.28 -11.20 -14.31
C SER A 185 -5.72 -11.46 -13.84
N GLU A 186 -6.01 -12.57 -13.18
CA GLU A 186 -7.34 -12.87 -12.63
C GLU A 186 -7.55 -12.20 -11.27
N TYR A 187 -6.56 -12.14 -10.40
CA TYR A 187 -6.68 -11.58 -9.05
C TYR A 187 -6.39 -10.09 -8.96
N LEU A 188 -5.53 -9.55 -9.79
CA LEU A 188 -5.35 -8.10 -9.92
C LEU A 188 -6.60 -7.46 -10.54
N PHE A 189 -7.28 -8.16 -11.43
CA PHE A 189 -8.59 -7.75 -11.95
C PHE A 189 -9.65 -7.79 -10.84
N ASP A 190 -9.67 -8.79 -9.99
CA ASP A 190 -10.58 -8.88 -8.86
C ASP A 190 -10.20 -7.91 -7.73
N LEU A 191 -8.92 -7.57 -7.57
CA LEU A 191 -8.42 -6.55 -6.64
C LEU A 191 -8.64 -5.13 -7.16
N ILE A 192 -8.43 -4.92 -8.45
CA ILE A 192 -8.57 -3.61 -9.10
C ILE A 192 -9.99 -3.39 -9.61
N TRP A 193 -10.74 -4.43 -9.87
CA TRP A 193 -12.10 -4.38 -10.37
C TRP A 193 -13.06 -5.08 -9.39
N PRO A 194 -13.54 -4.44 -8.38
CA PRO A 194 -14.27 -3.19 -8.43
C PRO A 194 -13.68 -2.08 -7.56
N ILE A 195 -12.45 -1.70 -7.74
CA ILE A 195 -12.10 -0.38 -7.24
C ILE A 195 -13.16 0.55 -7.82
N PRO A 196 -13.85 1.34 -7.00
CA PRO A 196 -14.75 2.35 -7.51
C PRO A 196 -14.02 3.04 -8.64
N LYS A 197 -14.66 3.23 -9.78
CA LYS A 197 -14.09 3.88 -10.99
C LYS A 197 -13.35 5.20 -10.68
N LYS A 198 -13.33 5.57 -9.40
CA LYS A 198 -12.63 6.68 -8.74
C LYS A 198 -12.16 6.24 -7.37
N LEU A 199 -10.92 6.52 -7.04
CA LEU A 199 -10.49 6.58 -5.65
C LEU A 199 -11.33 7.65 -4.93
N PRO A 200 -11.70 7.42 -3.65
CA PRO A 200 -12.67 8.26 -2.94
C PRO A 200 -12.36 9.77 -2.93
N ASP A 201 -11.09 10.15 -3.03
CA ASP A 201 -10.64 11.55 -2.97
C ASP A 201 -10.44 12.23 -4.33
N PHE A 202 -10.63 11.49 -5.44
CA PHE A 202 -10.48 12.09 -6.77
C PHE A 202 -11.81 12.65 -7.25
N GLU A 203 -11.93 13.99 -7.18
CA GLU A 203 -13.00 14.73 -7.84
C GLU A 203 -12.86 14.64 -9.37
N GLU A 204 -13.98 14.50 -10.08
CA GLU A 204 -13.98 14.74 -11.52
C GLU A 204 -13.49 16.17 -11.75
N LYS A 205 -12.37 16.33 -12.43
CA LYS A 205 -12.08 17.62 -13.06
C LYS A 205 -13.26 17.87 -13.99
N ASP A 206 -14.06 18.87 -13.67
CA ASP A 206 -15.17 19.33 -14.48
C ASP A 206 -14.74 19.43 -15.94
N LYS A 207 -15.23 18.51 -16.76
CA LYS A 207 -15.11 18.59 -18.22
C LYS A 207 -16.02 19.66 -18.82
N ASN A 208 -16.63 20.51 -17.97
CA ASN A 208 -17.55 21.57 -18.40
C ASN A 208 -16.89 22.95 -18.33
N LYS A 209 -15.74 23.13 -18.98
CA LYS A 209 -15.20 24.46 -19.32
C LYS A 209 -14.61 24.47 -20.71
N GLU A 210 -15.38 24.04 -21.70
CA GLU A 210 -15.17 24.40 -23.08
C GLU A 210 -16.50 24.29 -23.82
N GLU A 211 -17.39 25.22 -23.56
CA GLU A 211 -18.45 25.66 -24.47
C GLU A 211 -18.95 27.02 -23.97
N LEU A 212 -18.23 28.06 -24.36
CA LEU A 212 -18.73 29.43 -24.56
C LEU A 212 -17.74 30.18 -25.42
#